data_f0661e7fba83a3cde2b272531dc6fcd9
#
_entry.id   f0661e7fba83a3cde2b272531dc6fcd9
#
_cell.length_a   1.000
_cell.length_b   1.000
_cell.length_c   1.000
_cell.angle_alpha   90.00
_cell.angle_beta   90.00
_cell.angle_gamma   90.00
#
_symmetry.space_group_name_H-M   'P 1'
#
loop_
_entity.id
_entity.type
_entity.pdbx_description
1 polymer ?
#
loop_
_entity_poly.entity_id
_entity_poly.type
_entity_poly.pdbx_seq_one_letter_code
_entity_poly.pdbx_strand_id
1 'polypeptide(L)'
;LIVGPEFLSAWLREDYVPESGRLLQVLMISFLLFLPVRGVALPILMGLDKPRRPALALLVMGLVNVALSIALVGPYGLLGVALGTAIPNVLFALFVAVTACRELQLGIGRYLGHVLLRPLFGALLPAAGLYAWNEGPGIEGMPSLMVSGISFTLLYALLSVVFVYRGDPHVDLDAQVR
;
A
#
# COMPACT_ATOMS: atom_id res chain seq x y z
N LEU A 1 -1.21 -9.87 -2.52
CA LEU A 1 -2.57 -10.44 -2.37
C LEU A 1 -2.81 -11.61 -3.31
N ILE A 2 -2.52 -11.48 -4.61
CA ILE A 2 -2.78 -12.52 -5.63
C ILE A 2 -1.83 -13.71 -5.45
N VAL A 3 -0.54 -13.46 -5.30
CA VAL A 3 0.52 -14.48 -5.17
C VAL A 3 1.10 -14.59 -3.75
N GLY A 4 0.34 -14.17 -2.75
CA GLY A 4 0.77 -14.22 -1.36
C GLY A 4 0.98 -15.63 -0.82
N PRO A 5 0.04 -16.56 -1.01
CA PRO A 5 0.20 -17.96 -0.62
C PRO A 5 1.39 -18.63 -1.30
N GLU A 6 1.59 -18.43 -2.60
CA GLU A 6 2.69 -18.98 -3.40
C GLU A 6 4.05 -18.43 -2.92
N PHE A 7 4.11 -17.14 -2.62
CA PHE A 7 5.30 -16.52 -2.02
C PHE A 7 5.62 -17.13 -0.66
N LEU A 8 4.61 -17.30 0.20
CA LEU A 8 4.80 -17.89 1.51
C LEU A 8 5.19 -19.37 1.43
N SER A 9 4.58 -20.15 0.52
CA SER A 9 4.93 -21.56 0.33
C SER A 9 6.35 -21.76 -0.20
N ALA A 10 6.85 -20.81 -0.99
CA ALA A 10 8.21 -20.84 -1.49
C ALA A 10 9.27 -20.49 -0.42
N TRP A 11 8.87 -19.81 0.66
CA TRP A 11 9.78 -19.30 1.69
C TRP A 11 9.58 -19.92 3.07
N LEU A 12 8.37 -20.36 3.41
CA LEU A 12 8.01 -20.96 4.69
C LEU A 12 7.67 -22.43 4.51
N ARG A 13 7.70 -23.17 5.64
CA ARG A 13 7.16 -24.52 5.67
C ARG A 13 5.64 -24.49 5.49
N GLU A 14 5.08 -25.48 4.82
CA GLU A 14 3.66 -25.57 4.46
C GLU A 14 2.72 -25.41 5.66
N ASP A 15 3.12 -25.87 6.84
CA ASP A 15 2.33 -25.81 8.07
C ASP A 15 1.96 -24.36 8.49
N TYR A 16 2.78 -23.37 8.13
CA TYR A 16 2.59 -21.96 8.50
C TYR A 16 1.87 -21.12 7.45
N VAL A 17 1.71 -21.63 6.24
CA VAL A 17 1.17 -20.87 5.10
C VAL A 17 -0.26 -20.37 5.32
N PRO A 18 -1.23 -21.16 5.83
CA PRO A 18 -2.62 -20.70 5.96
C PRO A 18 -2.77 -19.54 6.96
N GLU A 19 -2.06 -19.60 8.09
CA GLU A 19 -2.14 -18.58 9.13
C GLU A 19 -1.40 -17.32 8.73
N SER A 20 -0.17 -17.46 8.25
CA SER A 20 0.66 -16.35 7.75
C SER A 20 0.03 -15.67 6.54
N GLY A 21 -0.68 -16.40 5.67
CA GLY A 21 -1.38 -15.84 4.52
C GLY A 21 -2.45 -14.83 4.91
N ARG A 22 -3.27 -15.13 5.93
CA ARG A 22 -4.28 -14.20 6.45
C ARG A 22 -3.64 -12.95 7.07
N LEU A 23 -2.56 -13.11 7.83
CA LEU A 23 -1.82 -11.99 8.42
C LEU A 23 -1.25 -11.08 7.33
N LEU A 24 -0.63 -11.68 6.32
CA LEU A 24 -0.08 -10.96 5.17
C LEU A 24 -1.15 -10.16 4.43
N GLN A 25 -2.33 -10.76 4.18
CA GLN A 25 -3.44 -10.08 3.51
C GLN A 25 -3.90 -8.82 4.27
N VAL A 26 -4.12 -8.93 5.59
CA VAL A 26 -4.54 -7.79 6.43
C VAL A 26 -3.50 -6.68 6.39
N LEU A 27 -2.23 -7.02 6.56
CA LEU A 27 -1.14 -6.05 6.53
C LEU A 27 -1.00 -5.41 5.15
N MET A 28 -1.05 -6.20 4.07
CA MET A 28 -0.91 -5.68 2.70
C MET A 28 -2.05 -4.74 2.32
N ILE A 29 -3.29 -5.03 2.73
CA ILE A 29 -4.43 -4.12 2.50
C ILE A 29 -4.18 -2.79 3.24
N SER A 30 -3.73 -2.85 4.51
CA SER A 30 -3.45 -1.64 5.27
C SER A 30 -2.31 -0.83 4.64
N PHE A 31 -1.24 -1.47 4.19
CA PHE A 31 -0.11 -0.82 3.54
C PHE A 31 -0.46 -0.26 2.16
N LEU A 32 -1.33 -0.93 1.41
CA LEU A 32 -1.82 -0.43 0.12
C LEU A 32 -2.53 0.93 0.27
N LEU A 33 -3.26 1.12 1.36
CA LEU A 33 -3.91 2.39 1.69
C LEU A 33 -2.94 3.39 2.35
N PHE A 34 -2.14 2.91 3.28
CA PHE A 34 -1.26 3.73 4.11
C PHE A 34 -0.09 4.34 3.35
N LEU A 35 0.64 3.53 2.54
CA LEU A 35 1.89 3.97 1.93
C LEU A 35 1.68 5.10 0.90
N PRO A 36 0.76 5.01 -0.08
CA PRO A 36 0.57 6.08 -1.05
C PRO A 36 0.08 7.36 -0.38
N VAL A 37 -0.91 7.23 0.51
CA VAL A 37 -1.53 8.40 1.16
C VAL A 37 -0.53 9.12 2.07
N ARG A 38 0.19 8.38 2.92
CA ARG A 38 1.23 8.95 3.78
C ARG A 38 2.42 9.46 2.97
N GLY A 39 2.83 8.71 1.95
CA GLY A 39 4.02 9.01 1.13
C GLY A 39 3.94 10.36 0.41
N VAL A 40 2.74 10.85 0.13
CA VAL A 40 2.51 12.17 -0.46
C VAL A 40 2.23 13.24 0.62
N ALA A 41 1.33 12.95 1.55
CA ALA A 41 0.88 13.93 2.54
C ALA A 41 1.98 14.33 3.55
N LEU A 42 2.81 13.39 3.97
CA LEU A 42 3.83 13.68 4.98
C LEU A 42 4.95 14.61 4.46
N PRO A 43 5.55 14.39 3.28
CA PRO A 43 6.49 15.35 2.70
C PRO A 43 5.89 16.74 2.48
N ILE A 44 4.63 16.85 2.10
CA ILE A 44 3.94 18.14 1.98
C ILE A 44 3.95 18.88 3.33
N LEU A 45 3.54 18.21 4.41
CA LEU A 45 3.52 18.82 5.74
C LEU A 45 4.91 19.19 6.25
N MET A 46 5.93 18.41 5.91
CA MET A 46 7.33 18.73 6.20
C MET A 46 7.80 19.95 5.40
N GLY A 47 7.48 20.02 4.10
CA GLY A 47 7.83 21.17 3.26
C GLY A 47 7.12 22.47 3.66
N LEU A 48 5.97 22.37 4.31
CA LEU A 48 5.24 23.51 4.89
C LEU A 48 5.73 23.89 6.31
N ASP A 49 6.81 23.30 6.79
CA ASP A 49 7.35 23.49 8.17
C ASP A 49 6.32 23.20 9.27
N LYS A 50 5.49 22.17 9.06
CA LYS A 50 4.45 21.72 10.02
C LYS A 50 4.65 20.27 10.50
N PRO A 51 5.86 19.87 10.94
CA PRO A 51 6.16 18.48 11.32
C PRO A 51 5.53 18.06 12.65
N ARG A 52 5.19 19.01 13.53
CA ARG A 52 4.71 18.70 14.90
C ARG A 52 3.43 17.87 14.93
N ARG A 53 2.44 18.21 14.08
CA ARG A 53 1.14 17.50 14.06
C ARG A 53 1.30 16.05 13.62
N PRO A 54 1.96 15.74 12.48
CA PRO A 54 2.17 14.34 12.09
C PRO A 54 3.07 13.59 13.07
N ALA A 55 4.07 14.23 13.71
CA ALA A 55 4.92 13.58 14.71
C ALA A 55 4.13 13.17 15.96
N LEU A 56 3.28 14.05 16.48
CA LEU A 56 2.40 13.74 17.61
C LEU A 56 1.38 12.67 17.25
N ALA A 57 0.78 12.74 16.06
CA ALA A 57 -0.14 11.73 15.58
C ALA A 57 0.53 10.36 15.45
N LEU A 58 1.76 10.31 14.95
CA LEU A 58 2.53 9.07 14.85
C LEU A 58 2.79 8.46 16.22
N LEU A 59 3.16 9.27 17.21
CA LEU A 59 3.34 8.83 18.60
C LEU A 59 2.05 8.24 19.17
N VAL A 60 0.93 8.97 19.04
CA VAL A 60 -0.39 8.51 19.51
C VAL A 60 -0.78 7.21 18.82
N MET A 61 -0.63 7.12 17.50
CA MET A 61 -0.96 5.91 16.75
C MET A 61 -0.04 4.73 17.09
N GLY A 62 1.22 5.01 17.44
CA GLY A 62 2.13 3.99 17.98
C GLY A 62 1.65 3.42 19.32
N LEU A 63 1.20 4.27 20.23
CA LEU A 63 0.60 3.83 21.50
C LEU A 63 -0.71 3.07 21.28
N VAL A 64 -1.56 3.54 20.38
CA VAL A 64 -2.81 2.84 20.00
C VAL A 64 -2.50 1.47 19.38
N ASN A 65 -1.46 1.36 18.55
CA ASN A 65 -1.00 0.08 17.98
C ASN A 65 -0.67 -0.92 19.09
N VAL A 66 0.15 -0.53 20.06
CA VAL A 66 0.52 -1.40 21.18
C VAL A 66 -0.71 -1.80 21.99
N ALA A 67 -1.56 -0.84 22.36
CA ALA A 67 -2.77 -1.10 23.15
C ALA A 67 -3.74 -2.04 22.41
N LEU A 68 -4.00 -1.80 21.12
CA LEU A 68 -4.86 -2.66 20.32
C LEU A 68 -4.26 -4.06 20.13
N SER A 69 -2.95 -4.15 19.88
CA SER A 69 -2.28 -5.45 19.74
C SER A 69 -2.42 -6.29 21.00
N ILE A 70 -2.19 -5.68 22.18
CA ILE A 70 -2.37 -6.37 23.47
C ILE A 70 -3.84 -6.78 23.69
N ALA A 71 -4.78 -5.89 23.39
CA ALA A 71 -6.20 -6.16 23.59
C ALA A 71 -6.74 -7.25 22.65
N LEU A 72 -6.24 -7.29 21.41
CA LEU A 72 -6.75 -8.18 20.36
C LEU A 72 -6.00 -9.51 20.29
N VAL A 73 -4.78 -9.62 20.86
CA VAL A 73 -4.04 -10.88 20.81
C VAL A 73 -4.73 -12.01 21.55
N GLY A 74 -5.44 -11.71 22.66
CA GLY A 74 -6.20 -12.71 23.41
C GLY A 74 -7.30 -13.39 22.58
N PRO A 75 -8.28 -12.64 22.04
CA PRO A 75 -9.39 -13.21 21.28
C PRO A 75 -9.04 -13.64 19.85
N TYR A 76 -8.05 -13.02 19.18
CA TYR A 76 -7.75 -13.22 17.76
C TYR A 76 -6.34 -13.75 17.47
N GLY A 77 -5.53 -14.01 18.51
CA GLY A 77 -4.15 -14.48 18.35
C GLY A 77 -3.29 -13.51 17.51
N LEU A 78 -2.46 -14.03 16.63
CA LEU A 78 -1.60 -13.24 15.75
C LEU A 78 -2.37 -12.31 14.81
N LEU A 79 -3.59 -12.69 14.39
CA LEU A 79 -4.45 -11.82 13.60
C LEU A 79 -4.82 -10.53 14.36
N GLY A 80 -5.00 -10.63 15.68
CA GLY A 80 -5.23 -9.47 16.54
C GLY A 80 -4.07 -8.49 16.53
N VAL A 81 -2.83 -8.98 16.51
CA VAL A 81 -1.62 -8.13 16.40
C VAL A 81 -1.57 -7.45 15.02
N ALA A 82 -1.88 -8.19 13.95
CA ALA A 82 -1.94 -7.63 12.61
C ALA A 82 -3.01 -6.52 12.49
N LEU A 83 -4.19 -6.72 13.06
CA LEU A 83 -5.26 -5.71 13.11
C LEU A 83 -4.85 -4.51 13.98
N GLY A 84 -4.18 -4.76 15.12
CA GLY A 84 -3.62 -3.72 15.98
C GLY A 84 -2.63 -2.81 15.25
N THR A 85 -1.95 -3.31 14.23
CA THR A 85 -1.06 -2.54 13.36
C THR A 85 -1.81 -1.90 12.18
N ALA A 86 -2.70 -2.64 11.53
CA ALA A 86 -3.40 -2.19 10.33
C ALA A 86 -4.32 -0.99 10.61
N ILE A 87 -5.09 -1.03 11.69
CA ILE A 87 -6.04 0.03 12.04
C ILE A 87 -5.34 1.38 12.28
N PRO A 88 -4.33 1.49 13.18
CA PRO A 88 -3.63 2.74 13.39
C PRO A 88 -2.90 3.26 12.13
N ASN A 89 -2.37 2.38 11.29
CA ASN A 89 -1.75 2.78 10.03
C ASN A 89 -2.73 3.52 9.11
N VAL A 90 -3.92 2.96 8.92
CA VAL A 90 -4.96 3.60 8.09
C VAL A 90 -5.44 4.91 8.72
N LEU A 91 -5.66 4.93 10.03
CA LEU A 91 -6.05 6.16 10.73
C LEU A 91 -4.99 7.26 10.64
N PHE A 92 -3.72 6.89 10.78
CA PHE A 92 -2.61 7.83 10.61
C PHE A 92 -2.55 8.37 9.18
N ALA A 93 -2.67 7.52 8.16
CA ALA A 93 -2.68 7.95 6.78
C ALA A 93 -3.80 8.96 6.49
N LEU A 94 -5.02 8.67 6.97
CA LEU A 94 -6.16 9.59 6.84
C LEU A 94 -5.93 10.91 7.59
N PHE A 95 -5.38 10.84 8.80
CA PHE A 95 -5.07 12.06 9.57
C PHE A 95 -4.09 12.98 8.85
N VAL A 96 -2.97 12.44 8.34
CA VAL A 96 -1.97 13.25 7.62
C VAL A 96 -2.52 13.76 6.29
N ALA A 97 -3.32 12.97 5.57
CA ALA A 97 -3.99 13.39 4.33
C ALA A 97 -4.96 14.55 4.58
N VAL A 98 -5.83 14.43 5.58
CA VAL A 98 -6.78 15.51 5.94
C VAL A 98 -6.03 16.77 6.37
N THR A 99 -4.95 16.60 7.15
CA THR A 99 -4.14 17.74 7.60
C THR A 99 -3.47 18.43 6.42
N ALA A 100 -2.84 17.70 5.50
CA ALA A 100 -2.21 18.25 4.31
C ALA A 100 -3.24 18.93 3.39
N CYS A 101 -4.40 18.29 3.16
CA CYS A 101 -5.47 18.86 2.35
C CYS A 101 -6.00 20.18 2.92
N ARG A 102 -6.15 20.27 4.23
CA ARG A 102 -6.55 21.53 4.91
C ARG A 102 -5.53 22.65 4.73
N GLU A 103 -4.25 22.33 4.86
CA GLU A 103 -3.18 23.32 4.67
C GLU A 103 -3.09 23.83 3.23
N LEU A 104 -3.37 22.95 2.26
CA LEU A 104 -3.36 23.28 0.84
C LEU A 104 -4.73 23.77 0.32
N GLN A 105 -5.76 23.81 1.16
CA GLN A 105 -7.14 24.10 0.79
C GLN A 105 -7.68 23.20 -0.34
N LEU A 106 -7.25 21.94 -0.35
CA LEU A 106 -7.66 20.92 -1.31
C LEU A 106 -8.76 20.03 -0.75
N GLY A 107 -9.68 19.61 -1.61
CA GLY A 107 -10.70 18.61 -1.25
C GLY A 107 -10.07 17.23 -1.08
N ILE A 108 -10.34 16.57 0.07
CA ILE A 108 -9.81 15.22 0.37
C ILE A 108 -10.16 14.19 -0.73
N GLY A 109 -11.35 14.29 -1.32
CA GLY A 109 -11.76 13.39 -2.41
C GLY A 109 -10.88 13.54 -3.66
N ARG A 110 -10.47 14.77 -4.02
CA ARG A 110 -9.54 15.01 -5.13
C ARG A 110 -8.16 14.44 -4.82
N TYR A 111 -7.68 14.63 -3.59
CA TYR A 111 -6.41 14.08 -3.13
C TYR A 111 -6.39 12.55 -3.20
N LEU A 112 -7.37 11.88 -2.59
CA LEU A 112 -7.46 10.42 -2.60
C LEU A 112 -7.69 9.86 -4.01
N GLY A 113 -8.48 10.55 -4.82
CA GLY A 113 -8.66 10.19 -6.22
C GLY A 113 -7.36 10.19 -7.01
N HIS A 114 -6.51 11.18 -6.79
CA HIS A 114 -5.21 11.28 -7.47
C HIS A 114 -4.17 10.30 -6.91
N VAL A 115 -4.08 10.18 -5.58
CA VAL A 115 -3.03 9.41 -4.89
C VAL A 115 -3.34 7.91 -4.82
N LEU A 116 -4.63 7.53 -4.71
CA LEU A 116 -5.04 6.13 -4.60
C LEU A 116 -5.71 5.60 -5.87
N LEU A 117 -6.75 6.29 -6.36
CA LEU A 117 -7.56 5.69 -7.44
C LEU A 117 -6.80 5.62 -8.76
N ARG A 118 -6.07 6.65 -9.15
CA ARG A 118 -5.30 6.64 -10.40
C ARG A 118 -4.26 5.50 -10.44
N PRO A 119 -3.36 5.34 -9.43
CA PRO A 119 -2.42 4.22 -9.42
C PRO A 119 -3.11 2.85 -9.34
N LEU A 120 -4.22 2.74 -8.61
CA LEU A 120 -4.99 1.50 -8.54
C LEU A 120 -5.59 1.12 -9.91
N PHE A 121 -6.13 2.08 -10.66
CA PHE A 121 -6.60 1.82 -12.03
C PHE A 121 -5.45 1.37 -12.94
N GLY A 122 -4.27 1.98 -12.82
CA GLY A 122 -3.07 1.52 -13.55
C GLY A 122 -2.64 0.10 -13.19
N ALA A 123 -2.92 -0.35 -11.96
CA ALA A 123 -2.59 -1.69 -11.49
C ALA A 123 -3.60 -2.77 -11.92
N LEU A 124 -4.82 -2.43 -12.37
CA LEU A 124 -5.87 -3.41 -12.67
C LEU A 124 -5.45 -4.39 -13.77
N LEU A 125 -4.89 -3.89 -14.86
CA LEU A 125 -4.49 -4.72 -16.00
C LEU A 125 -3.30 -5.64 -15.67
N PRO A 126 -2.21 -5.15 -15.04
CA PRO A 126 -1.14 -6.02 -14.53
C PRO A 126 -1.63 -7.04 -13.50
N ALA A 127 -2.56 -6.65 -12.61
CA ALA A 127 -3.14 -7.54 -11.62
C ALA A 127 -3.99 -8.64 -12.27
N ALA A 128 -4.80 -8.30 -13.28
CA ALA A 128 -5.55 -9.29 -14.05
C ALA A 128 -4.64 -10.26 -14.80
N GLY A 129 -3.55 -9.76 -15.40
CA GLY A 129 -2.53 -10.59 -16.04
C GLY A 129 -1.83 -11.54 -15.06
N LEU A 130 -1.48 -11.05 -13.88
CA LEU A 130 -0.88 -11.86 -12.82
C LEU A 130 -1.85 -12.91 -12.28
N TYR A 131 -3.13 -12.56 -12.14
CA TYR A 131 -4.18 -13.50 -11.74
C TYR A 131 -4.37 -14.60 -12.78
N ALA A 132 -4.48 -14.23 -14.06
CA ALA A 132 -4.62 -15.21 -15.15
C ALA A 132 -3.39 -16.14 -15.27
N TRP A 133 -2.18 -15.62 -14.99
CA TRP A 133 -0.99 -16.47 -14.94
C TRP A 133 -1.07 -17.47 -13.80
N ASN A 134 -1.49 -17.02 -12.61
CA ASN A 134 -1.60 -17.89 -11.44
C ASN A 134 -2.64 -19.00 -11.62
N GLU A 135 -3.79 -18.70 -12.24
CA GLU A 135 -4.85 -19.68 -12.51
C GLU A 135 -4.53 -20.63 -13.70
N GLY A 136 -3.68 -20.19 -14.63
CA GLY A 136 -3.31 -20.94 -15.82
C GLY A 136 -2.08 -21.82 -15.61
N PRO A 137 -0.87 -21.38 -16.03
CA PRO A 137 0.37 -22.15 -15.89
C PRO A 137 0.76 -22.44 -14.45
N GLY A 138 0.26 -21.62 -13.49
CA GLY A 138 0.65 -21.63 -12.11
C GLY A 138 1.96 -20.86 -11.83
N ILE A 139 2.10 -20.40 -10.60
CA ILE A 139 3.34 -19.76 -10.12
C ILE A 139 3.97 -20.70 -9.12
N GLU A 140 4.85 -21.58 -9.61
CA GLU A 140 5.52 -22.57 -8.79
C GLU A 140 6.99 -22.24 -8.58
N GLY A 141 7.40 -22.17 -7.32
CA GLY A 141 8.78 -21.94 -6.92
C GLY A 141 9.29 -20.51 -7.09
N MET A 142 10.46 -20.24 -6.51
CA MET A 142 11.07 -18.92 -6.46
C MET A 142 11.35 -18.27 -7.83
N PRO A 143 11.84 -19.00 -8.85
CA PRO A 143 12.11 -18.39 -10.16
C PRO A 143 10.83 -17.87 -10.84
N SER A 144 9.74 -18.62 -10.81
CA SER A 144 8.45 -18.21 -11.38
C SER A 144 7.86 -16.99 -10.65
N LEU A 145 7.99 -16.93 -9.33
CA LEU A 145 7.62 -15.77 -8.52
C LEU A 145 8.43 -14.52 -8.90
N MET A 146 9.75 -14.66 -9.09
CA MET A 146 10.59 -13.53 -9.50
C MET A 146 10.21 -13.01 -10.89
N VAL A 147 10.01 -13.90 -11.85
CA VAL A 147 9.61 -13.52 -13.22
C VAL A 147 8.24 -12.83 -13.20
N SER A 148 7.26 -13.39 -12.49
CA SER A 148 5.92 -12.79 -12.40
C SER A 148 5.93 -11.43 -11.70
N GLY A 149 6.71 -11.27 -10.63
CA GLY A 149 6.88 -10.00 -9.93
C GLY A 149 7.56 -8.92 -10.77
N ILE A 150 8.63 -9.28 -11.50
CA ILE A 150 9.34 -8.37 -12.42
C ILE A 150 8.39 -7.98 -13.55
N SER A 151 7.70 -8.94 -14.17
CA SER A 151 6.76 -8.68 -15.27
C SER A 151 5.61 -7.77 -14.82
N PHE A 152 5.05 -8.00 -13.64
CA PHE A 152 4.04 -7.12 -13.04
C PHE A 152 4.58 -5.69 -12.87
N THR A 153 5.77 -5.55 -12.29
CA THR A 153 6.37 -4.24 -12.02
C THR A 153 6.65 -3.47 -13.30
N LEU A 154 7.22 -4.12 -14.31
CA LEU A 154 7.51 -3.49 -15.60
C LEU A 154 6.23 -3.08 -16.33
N LEU A 155 5.23 -3.95 -16.36
CA LEU A 155 3.94 -3.65 -17.00
C LEU A 155 3.20 -2.54 -16.26
N TYR A 156 3.20 -2.57 -14.92
CA TYR A 156 2.63 -1.49 -14.10
C TYR A 156 3.33 -0.15 -14.35
N ALA A 157 4.66 -0.13 -14.36
CA ALA A 157 5.44 1.08 -14.64
C ALA A 157 5.14 1.63 -16.03
N LEU A 158 5.12 0.79 -17.05
CA LEU A 158 4.79 1.17 -18.43
C LEU A 158 3.39 1.78 -18.54
N LEU A 159 2.39 1.09 -17.98
CA LEU A 159 0.99 1.56 -18.00
C LEU A 159 0.80 2.84 -17.18
N SER A 160 1.48 2.96 -16.05
CA SER A 160 1.45 4.17 -15.23
C SER A 160 2.01 5.37 -16.01
N VAL A 161 3.15 5.22 -16.69
CA VAL A 161 3.73 6.29 -17.51
C VAL A 161 2.80 6.64 -18.67
N VAL A 162 2.26 5.64 -19.39
CA VAL A 162 1.48 5.87 -20.61
C VAL A 162 0.07 6.38 -20.33
N PHE A 163 -0.63 5.82 -19.33
CA PHE A 163 -2.05 6.09 -19.11
C PHE A 163 -2.36 6.96 -17.90
N VAL A 164 -1.51 6.91 -16.86
CA VAL A 164 -1.76 7.66 -15.62
C VAL A 164 -1.12 9.04 -15.67
N TYR A 165 0.12 9.14 -16.18
CA TYR A 165 0.91 10.37 -16.11
C TYR A 165 1.02 11.14 -17.43
N ARG A 166 0.89 10.51 -18.59
CA ARG A 166 1.07 11.16 -19.90
C ARG A 166 0.09 12.31 -20.20
N GLY A 167 -1.08 12.32 -19.56
CA GLY A 167 -2.09 13.37 -19.71
C GLY A 167 -2.24 14.27 -18.50
N ASP A 168 -1.33 14.19 -17.53
CA ASP A 168 -1.42 15.00 -16.33
C ASP A 168 -0.76 16.37 -16.56
N PRO A 169 -1.52 17.49 -16.50
CA PRO A 169 -0.98 18.83 -16.72
C PRO A 169 0.07 19.26 -15.68
N HIS A 170 0.22 18.51 -14.59
CA HIS A 170 1.18 18.76 -13.51
C HIS A 170 2.46 17.93 -13.63
N VAL A 171 2.51 16.96 -14.57
CA VAL A 171 3.67 16.10 -14.81
C VAL A 171 4.16 16.36 -16.24
N ASP A 172 5.10 17.28 -16.37
CA ASP A 172 5.79 17.52 -17.65
C ASP A 172 6.96 16.53 -17.79
N LEU A 173 6.67 15.37 -18.38
CA LEU A 173 7.68 14.35 -18.66
C LEU A 173 8.69 14.80 -19.72
N ASP A 174 8.32 15.74 -20.60
CA ASP A 174 9.21 16.25 -21.66
C ASP A 174 10.26 17.23 -21.11
N ALA A 175 9.97 17.90 -19.98
CA ALA A 175 10.91 18.79 -19.32
C ALA A 175 12.00 18.04 -18.53
N GLN A 176 11.77 16.78 -18.16
CA GLN A 176 12.72 15.97 -17.39
C GLN A 176 13.74 15.22 -18.28
N VAL A 177 13.49 15.15 -19.59
CA VAL A 177 14.35 14.42 -20.55
C VAL A 177 15.29 15.38 -21.30
N ARG A 178 15.18 16.69 -21.09
CA ARG A 178 16.09 17.72 -21.61
C ARG A 178 17.08 18.17 -20.53
#